data_15405e312b984015c5fb5f3e5c4b66c4
#
_entry.id   15405e312b984015c5fb5f3e5c4b66c4
#
_cell.length_a   1.000
_cell.length_b   1.000
_cell.length_c   1.000
_cell.angle_alpha   90.00
_cell.angle_beta   90.00
_cell.angle_gamma   90.00
#
_symmetry.space_group_name_H-M   'P 1'
#
loop_
_entity.id
_entity.type
_entity.pdbx_description
1 polymer ?
#
loop_
_entity_poly.entity_id
_entity_poly.type
_entity_poly.pdbx_seq_one_letter_code
_entity_poly.pdbx_strand_id
1 'polypeptide(L)'
;MSPVDLLKDTYQTLTAHKLRTGLTMFGLAWGVVSITLMTAAGDGFREGQRRVAEKFGDSIAIVWPGRTSLQAGGERAGRKLWWTVRDHEALIPQCPACEVILPELTRGSTSVRSAYNSALLIVSGSNPAYQRIRYLPAEEGRYFSTEDDQQGRRVAFLGTEARKQLFGRHKALGEHLSIAGFPYEVIGVMQPKDQDSDYDGRDVDKVFVPYGAMIKDLPNKPPMPPETIDQFIVKAKSLAVHEECLQEMKRALATMHGFDPADKEAAPTWDTVKESRGFASMANGMKYFLGAMGVVTLLLGGIGTMNVMLVAVRERTREIGLRMAVGATRREILLMFFLETFVIVFGSGAIGFAFAHGLCTVVNKLPMPMYFAGLIATWQVSVVCIVLLGLVALCSAMYPASRAASVDPIEALRWEAGG
;
A
#
# COMPACT_ATOMS: atom_id res chain seq x y z
N MET A 1 -7.61 -49.80 -18.22
CA MET A 1 -7.71 -48.67 -19.21
C MET A 1 -6.41 -47.88 -19.21
N SER A 2 -5.91 -47.52 -20.37
CA SER A 2 -4.68 -46.67 -20.47
C SER A 2 -5.05 -45.22 -20.07
N PRO A 3 -4.11 -44.45 -19.47
CA PRO A 3 -4.34 -43.05 -19.19
C PRO A 3 -4.70 -42.20 -20.44
N VAL A 4 -4.24 -42.64 -21.59
CA VAL A 4 -4.52 -41.98 -22.89
C VAL A 4 -5.98 -42.21 -23.31
N ASP A 5 -6.55 -43.43 -23.08
CA ASP A 5 -7.92 -43.73 -23.39
C ASP A 5 -8.87 -42.92 -22.50
N LEU A 6 -8.53 -42.75 -21.19
CA LEU A 6 -9.28 -41.91 -20.26
C LEU A 6 -9.33 -40.45 -20.72
N LEU A 7 -8.21 -39.88 -21.15
CA LEU A 7 -8.16 -38.50 -21.66
C LEU A 7 -8.99 -38.35 -22.95
N LYS A 8 -8.98 -39.34 -23.83
CA LYS A 8 -9.75 -39.34 -25.07
C LYS A 8 -11.25 -39.40 -24.79
N ASP A 9 -11.65 -40.28 -23.88
CA ASP A 9 -13.07 -40.39 -23.44
C ASP A 9 -13.53 -39.08 -22.77
N THR A 10 -12.68 -38.49 -21.91
CA THR A 10 -12.99 -37.19 -21.29
C THR A 10 -13.16 -36.11 -22.33
N TYR A 11 -12.28 -36.03 -23.33
CA TYR A 11 -12.39 -35.04 -24.41
C TYR A 11 -13.67 -35.20 -25.24
N GLN A 12 -14.04 -36.42 -25.57
CA GLN A 12 -15.30 -36.72 -26.29
C GLN A 12 -16.53 -36.29 -25.49
N THR A 13 -16.53 -36.50 -24.17
CA THR A 13 -17.59 -36.06 -23.26
C THR A 13 -17.70 -34.54 -23.22
N LEU A 14 -16.58 -33.85 -23.06
CA LEU A 14 -16.55 -32.40 -23.00
C LEU A 14 -17.10 -31.75 -24.30
N THR A 15 -16.86 -32.41 -25.44
CA THR A 15 -17.33 -31.94 -26.74
C THR A 15 -18.77 -32.31 -27.07
N ALA A 16 -19.37 -33.29 -26.43
CA ALA A 16 -20.77 -33.69 -26.62
C ALA A 16 -21.77 -32.63 -26.12
N HIS A 17 -21.43 -31.95 -25.00
CA HIS A 17 -22.32 -30.93 -24.38
C HIS A 17 -21.58 -29.58 -24.21
N LYS A 18 -21.10 -29.03 -25.32
CA LYS A 18 -20.21 -27.84 -25.38
C LYS A 18 -20.69 -26.66 -24.54
N LEU A 19 -21.99 -26.31 -24.60
CA LEU A 19 -22.53 -25.15 -23.89
C LEU A 19 -22.49 -25.33 -22.37
N ARG A 20 -22.89 -26.54 -21.88
CA ARG A 20 -22.95 -26.86 -20.46
C ARG A 20 -21.52 -26.91 -19.87
N THR A 21 -20.64 -27.63 -20.54
CA THR A 21 -19.23 -27.73 -20.14
C THR A 21 -18.56 -26.38 -20.19
N GLY A 22 -18.79 -25.58 -21.23
CA GLY A 22 -18.25 -24.24 -21.37
C GLY A 22 -18.69 -23.30 -20.25
N LEU A 23 -19.97 -23.32 -19.85
CA LEU A 23 -20.46 -22.49 -18.75
C LEU A 23 -19.89 -22.90 -17.39
N THR A 24 -19.73 -24.19 -17.13
CA THR A 24 -19.10 -24.67 -15.88
C THR A 24 -17.62 -24.34 -15.83
N MET A 25 -16.88 -24.57 -16.92
CA MET A 25 -15.48 -24.19 -17.03
C MET A 25 -15.28 -22.68 -16.88
N PHE A 26 -16.17 -21.89 -17.47
CA PHE A 26 -16.16 -20.43 -17.33
C PHE A 26 -16.35 -19.98 -15.88
N GLY A 27 -17.33 -20.57 -15.16
CA GLY A 27 -17.57 -20.25 -13.74
C GLY A 27 -16.35 -20.52 -12.85
N LEU A 28 -15.69 -21.68 -13.05
CA LEU A 28 -14.45 -22.00 -12.32
C LEU A 28 -13.28 -21.10 -12.72
N ALA A 29 -13.07 -20.88 -14.02
CA ALA A 29 -12.03 -20.00 -14.51
C ALA A 29 -12.22 -18.57 -13.98
N TRP A 30 -13.47 -18.07 -13.99
CA TRP A 30 -13.79 -16.75 -13.44
C TRP A 30 -13.52 -16.64 -11.94
N GLY A 31 -13.79 -17.69 -11.17
CA GLY A 31 -13.42 -17.77 -9.75
C GLY A 31 -11.92 -17.58 -9.52
N VAL A 32 -11.09 -18.29 -10.31
CA VAL A 32 -9.63 -18.17 -10.25
C VAL A 32 -9.17 -16.77 -10.68
N VAL A 33 -9.73 -16.22 -11.76
CA VAL A 33 -9.46 -14.85 -12.21
C VAL A 33 -9.77 -13.86 -11.11
N SER A 34 -10.94 -13.97 -10.49
CA SER A 34 -11.37 -13.07 -9.41
C SER A 34 -10.40 -13.10 -8.23
N ILE A 35 -10.06 -14.29 -7.72
CA ILE A 35 -9.11 -14.41 -6.59
C ILE A 35 -7.76 -13.80 -6.96
N THR A 36 -7.23 -14.14 -8.14
CA THR A 36 -5.91 -13.69 -8.58
C THR A 36 -5.86 -12.16 -8.74
N LEU A 37 -6.84 -11.56 -9.43
CA LEU A 37 -6.86 -10.12 -9.67
C LEU A 37 -7.10 -9.33 -8.38
N MET A 38 -8.03 -9.78 -7.52
CA MET A 38 -8.36 -9.07 -6.29
C MET A 38 -7.19 -9.07 -5.31
N THR A 39 -6.50 -10.21 -5.18
CA THR A 39 -5.30 -10.29 -4.34
C THR A 39 -4.13 -9.52 -4.94
N ALA A 40 -3.95 -9.56 -6.27
CA ALA A 40 -2.92 -8.79 -6.96
C ALA A 40 -3.15 -7.27 -6.82
N ALA A 41 -4.41 -6.81 -6.86
CA ALA A 41 -4.76 -5.41 -6.61
C ALA A 41 -4.48 -4.99 -5.17
N GLY A 42 -4.80 -5.84 -4.19
CA GLY A 42 -4.49 -5.59 -2.77
C GLY A 42 -2.99 -5.47 -2.50
N ASP A 43 -2.18 -6.37 -3.08
CA ASP A 43 -0.72 -6.32 -2.95
C ASP A 43 -0.13 -5.10 -3.70
N GLY A 44 -0.70 -4.73 -4.85
CA GLY A 44 -0.33 -3.52 -5.59
C GLY A 44 -0.64 -2.22 -4.85
N PHE A 45 -1.78 -2.15 -4.19
CA PHE A 45 -2.14 -1.02 -3.35
C PHE A 45 -1.19 -0.90 -2.14
N ARG A 46 -0.92 -2.00 -1.45
CA ARG A 46 0.03 -2.02 -0.32
C ARG A 46 1.43 -1.54 -0.72
N GLU A 47 1.93 -2.02 -1.85
CA GLU A 47 3.25 -1.61 -2.37
C GLU A 47 3.25 -0.15 -2.82
N GLY A 48 2.17 0.35 -3.43
CA GLY A 48 2.02 1.76 -3.77
C GLY A 48 2.08 2.65 -2.54
N GLN A 49 1.32 2.32 -1.49
CA GLN A 49 1.35 3.05 -0.22
C GLN A 49 2.74 3.05 0.43
N ARG A 50 3.46 1.92 0.39
CA ARG A 50 4.84 1.84 0.89
C ARG A 50 5.76 2.82 0.15
N ARG A 51 5.67 2.89 -1.18
CA ARG A 51 6.47 3.84 -2.01
C ARG A 51 6.15 5.30 -1.69
N VAL A 52 4.88 5.62 -1.46
CA VAL A 52 4.47 6.97 -1.05
C VAL A 52 5.08 7.33 0.31
N ALA A 53 4.97 6.43 1.29
CA ALA A 53 5.52 6.64 2.62
C ALA A 53 7.05 6.86 2.59
N GLU A 54 7.79 6.06 1.82
CA GLU A 54 9.24 6.21 1.66
C GLU A 54 9.64 7.57 1.07
N LYS A 55 8.88 8.10 0.11
CA LYS A 55 9.15 9.41 -0.51
C LYS A 55 8.79 10.59 0.40
N PHE A 56 7.81 10.45 1.27
CA PHE A 56 7.41 11.51 2.20
C PHE A 56 8.42 11.70 3.34
N GLY A 57 9.06 10.65 3.77
CA GLY A 57 9.94 10.55 4.94
C GLY A 57 9.49 9.38 5.78
N ASP A 58 10.33 8.34 5.81
CA ASP A 58 9.98 7.09 6.46
C ASP A 58 9.91 7.24 7.98
N SER A 59 8.78 6.81 8.55
CA SER A 59 8.60 6.64 9.99
C SER A 59 8.76 7.91 10.81
N ILE A 60 8.22 9.05 10.33
CA ILE A 60 8.24 10.31 11.04
C ILE A 60 6.90 10.64 11.69
N ALA A 61 6.95 11.47 12.72
CA ALA A 61 5.80 12.16 13.26
C ALA A 61 6.07 13.68 13.28
N ILE A 62 5.02 14.46 13.07
CA ILE A 62 5.07 15.91 13.11
C ILE A 62 4.23 16.36 14.29
N VAL A 63 4.82 17.19 15.16
CA VAL A 63 4.20 17.64 16.40
C VAL A 63 4.11 19.15 16.40
N TRP A 64 2.88 19.68 16.41
CA TRP A 64 2.61 21.12 16.43
C TRP A 64 2.31 21.63 17.83
N PRO A 65 2.58 22.91 18.11
CA PRO A 65 2.04 23.57 19.27
C PRO A 65 0.55 23.82 19.10
N GLY A 66 -0.25 23.30 20.02
CA GLY A 66 -1.70 23.39 19.98
C GLY A 66 -2.28 24.39 20.99
N ARG A 67 -3.50 24.10 21.40
CA ARG A 67 -4.18 24.74 22.53
C ARG A 67 -4.56 23.70 23.56
N THR A 68 -4.35 23.99 24.84
CA THR A 68 -4.78 23.07 25.90
C THR A 68 -6.31 22.94 25.89
N SER A 69 -6.80 21.71 25.96
CA SER A 69 -8.25 21.40 26.11
C SER A 69 -8.60 20.98 27.53
N LEU A 70 -7.58 20.49 28.27
CA LEU A 70 -7.73 20.07 29.66
C LEU A 70 -7.08 21.09 30.60
N GLN A 71 -7.67 21.23 31.80
CA GLN A 71 -7.07 22.00 32.88
C GLN A 71 -6.01 21.14 33.57
N ALA A 72 -4.78 21.61 33.65
CA ALA A 72 -3.68 20.92 34.29
C ALA A 72 -2.67 21.93 34.88
N GLY A 73 -1.90 21.53 35.88
CA GLY A 73 -0.83 22.34 36.47
C GLY A 73 -1.29 23.66 37.08
N GLY A 74 -2.59 23.81 37.43
CA GLY A 74 -3.15 25.06 37.93
C GLY A 74 -3.51 26.08 36.83
N GLU A 75 -3.26 25.75 35.56
CA GLU A 75 -3.51 26.59 34.39
C GLU A 75 -4.88 26.31 33.77
N ARG A 76 -5.50 27.31 33.17
CA ARG A 76 -6.80 27.17 32.51
C ARG A 76 -6.66 26.47 31.12
N ALA A 77 -7.68 25.72 30.74
CA ALA A 77 -7.84 25.24 29.38
C ALA A 77 -7.99 26.39 28.37
N GLY A 78 -7.62 26.12 27.10
CA GLY A 78 -7.69 27.08 25.99
C GLY A 78 -6.42 27.91 25.80
N ARG A 79 -5.38 27.68 26.59
CA ARG A 79 -4.09 28.38 26.46
C ARG A 79 -3.36 27.92 25.19
N LYS A 80 -2.93 28.89 24.38
CA LYS A 80 -2.08 28.62 23.19
C LYS A 80 -0.66 28.28 23.68
N LEU A 81 -0.12 27.17 23.18
CA LEU A 81 1.25 26.77 23.43
C LEU A 81 2.16 27.26 22.29
N TRP A 82 3.44 27.41 22.60
CA TRP A 82 4.49 27.77 21.67
C TRP A 82 5.70 26.92 21.97
N TRP A 83 6.22 26.20 20.94
CA TRP A 83 7.49 25.50 21.06
C TRP A 83 8.64 26.48 20.85
N THR A 84 9.72 26.33 21.58
CA THR A 84 10.88 27.22 21.54
C THR A 84 12.17 26.41 21.29
N VAL A 85 13.25 27.12 20.95
CA VAL A 85 14.59 26.51 20.82
C VAL A 85 14.99 25.80 22.12
N ARG A 86 14.66 26.37 23.28
CA ARG A 86 14.93 25.78 24.61
C ARG A 86 14.23 24.45 24.80
N ASP A 87 13.00 24.34 24.28
CA ASP A 87 12.27 23.07 24.34
C ASP A 87 12.97 22.00 23.51
N HIS A 88 13.48 22.35 22.33
CA HIS A 88 14.26 21.44 21.49
C HIS A 88 15.50 20.91 22.23
N GLU A 89 16.28 21.81 22.83
CA GLU A 89 17.47 21.43 23.59
C GLU A 89 17.15 20.53 24.79
N ALA A 90 16.05 20.83 25.49
CA ALA A 90 15.59 20.05 26.63
C ALA A 90 14.98 18.68 26.28
N LEU A 91 14.41 18.54 25.08
CA LEU A 91 13.82 17.27 24.60
C LEU A 91 14.86 16.20 24.31
N ILE A 92 16.03 16.58 23.78
CA ILE A 92 17.05 15.62 23.35
C ILE A 92 17.43 14.64 24.46
N PRO A 93 17.82 15.06 25.67
CA PRO A 93 18.17 14.14 26.76
C PRO A 93 16.98 13.41 27.38
N GLN A 94 15.75 13.93 27.24
CA GLN A 94 14.54 13.39 27.83
C GLN A 94 13.83 12.35 26.96
N CYS A 95 14.23 12.20 25.70
CA CYS A 95 13.59 11.31 24.73
C CYS A 95 14.57 10.26 24.18
N PRO A 96 15.06 9.32 25.02
CA PRO A 96 16.04 8.31 24.60
C PRO A 96 15.52 7.34 23.54
N ALA A 97 14.22 7.14 23.42
CA ALA A 97 13.62 6.30 22.37
C ALA A 97 13.63 6.98 20.99
N CYS A 98 13.80 8.31 20.94
CA CYS A 98 13.88 9.06 19.70
C CYS A 98 15.29 8.99 19.09
N GLU A 99 15.39 8.82 17.78
CA GLU A 99 16.64 8.94 17.00
C GLU A 99 16.96 10.41 16.75
N VAL A 100 15.94 11.15 16.34
CA VAL A 100 16.08 12.56 15.95
C VAL A 100 14.82 13.33 16.30
N ILE A 101 14.99 14.52 16.83
CA ILE A 101 13.96 15.55 17.01
C ILE A 101 14.47 16.80 16.30
N LEU A 102 13.82 17.22 15.21
CA LEU A 102 14.24 18.38 14.43
C LEU A 102 13.25 19.53 14.60
N PRO A 103 13.73 20.74 14.92
CA PRO A 103 12.93 21.94 14.82
C PRO A 103 12.74 22.33 13.36
N GLU A 104 11.58 22.77 13.00
CA GLU A 104 11.29 23.35 11.69
C GLU A 104 10.58 24.69 11.84
N LEU A 105 11.02 25.63 11.01
CA LEU A 105 10.40 26.93 10.84
C LEU A 105 9.84 27.04 9.41
N THR A 106 8.64 27.53 9.28
CA THR A 106 8.01 27.73 7.97
C THR A 106 7.51 29.17 7.84
N ARG A 107 7.87 29.85 6.73
CA ARG A 107 7.34 31.15 6.38
C ARG A 107 6.66 31.05 5.03
N GLY A 108 5.34 31.00 5.07
CA GLY A 108 4.49 31.01 3.87
C GLY A 108 4.53 32.37 3.19
N SER A 109 4.29 32.38 1.86
CA SER A 109 4.14 33.58 1.06
C SER A 109 5.28 34.60 1.24
N THR A 110 6.53 34.10 1.39
CA THR A 110 7.71 34.92 1.52
C THR A 110 8.17 35.39 0.14
N SER A 111 8.45 36.70 0.01
CA SER A 111 8.97 37.25 -1.24
C SER A 111 10.42 36.76 -1.48
N VAL A 112 10.59 36.00 -2.55
CA VAL A 112 11.89 35.51 -3.01
C VAL A 112 12.15 36.06 -4.41
N ARG A 113 13.31 36.70 -4.62
CA ARG A 113 13.68 37.33 -5.87
C ARG A 113 15.05 36.84 -6.32
N SER A 114 15.17 36.43 -7.57
CA SER A 114 16.42 36.20 -8.28
C SER A 114 16.76 37.41 -9.17
N ALA A 115 17.84 37.33 -9.92
CA ALA A 115 18.15 38.31 -10.95
C ALA A 115 17.13 38.31 -12.12
N TYR A 116 16.36 37.24 -12.28
CA TYR A 116 15.47 37.02 -13.43
C TYR A 116 14.00 37.19 -13.09
N ASN A 117 13.57 36.62 -11.95
CA ASN A 117 12.17 36.60 -11.56
C ASN A 117 11.98 36.78 -10.05
N SER A 118 10.72 37.06 -9.66
CA SER A 118 10.31 37.10 -8.26
C SER A 118 9.05 36.21 -8.07
N ALA A 119 8.96 35.53 -6.92
CA ALA A 119 7.81 34.70 -6.56
C ALA A 119 7.54 34.80 -5.05
N LEU A 120 6.30 34.51 -4.66
CA LEU A 120 5.93 34.27 -3.27
C LEU A 120 6.05 32.78 -3.01
N LEU A 121 7.04 32.38 -2.24
CA LEU A 121 7.35 30.98 -1.97
C LEU A 121 7.28 30.67 -0.48
N ILE A 122 7.20 29.40 -0.17
CA ILE A 122 7.39 28.90 1.19
C ILE A 122 8.89 28.78 1.44
N VAL A 123 9.37 29.41 2.51
CA VAL A 123 10.74 29.27 2.99
C VAL A 123 10.71 28.39 4.24
N SER A 124 11.43 27.28 4.21
CA SER A 124 11.58 26.33 5.32
C SER A 124 12.98 26.42 5.90
N GLY A 125 13.07 26.75 7.18
CA GLY A 125 14.31 26.71 7.96
C GLY A 125 14.42 25.40 8.69
N SER A 126 15.44 24.62 8.39
CA SER A 126 15.60 23.29 8.93
C SER A 126 17.05 22.94 9.26
N ASN A 127 17.23 21.85 10.00
CA ASN A 127 18.53 21.30 10.35
C ASN A 127 19.08 20.45 9.19
N PRO A 128 20.40 20.27 9.03
CA PRO A 128 21.01 19.43 7.99
C PRO A 128 20.50 17.99 7.94
N ALA A 129 20.15 17.38 9.09
CA ALA A 129 19.58 16.05 9.14
C ALA A 129 18.21 15.92 8.46
N TYR A 130 17.52 17.05 8.24
CA TYR A 130 16.23 17.12 7.55
C TYR A 130 16.30 16.55 6.13
N GLN A 131 17.41 16.78 5.41
CA GLN A 131 17.63 16.23 4.08
C GLN A 131 17.42 14.71 4.03
N ARG A 132 18.05 14.00 4.99
CA ARG A 132 17.95 12.52 5.07
C ARG A 132 16.55 12.07 5.47
N ILE A 133 15.96 12.73 6.47
CA ILE A 133 14.68 12.32 7.06
C ILE A 133 13.53 12.56 6.09
N ARG A 134 13.54 13.66 5.35
CA ARG A 134 12.52 14.04 4.37
C ARG A 134 12.82 13.55 2.94
N TYR A 135 13.94 12.85 2.76
CA TYR A 135 14.40 12.37 1.46
C TYR A 135 14.43 13.49 0.40
N LEU A 136 15.37 14.40 0.58
CA LEU A 136 15.61 15.54 -0.31
C LEU A 136 16.95 15.38 -1.07
N PRO A 137 17.06 14.45 -2.03
CA PRO A 137 18.30 14.28 -2.77
C PRO A 137 18.61 15.51 -3.63
N ALA A 138 19.89 15.90 -3.70
CA ALA A 138 20.34 16.96 -4.58
C ALA A 138 20.49 16.44 -6.01
N GLU A 139 19.99 17.18 -7.00
CA GLU A 139 20.26 16.98 -8.42
C GLU A 139 21.55 17.72 -8.81
N GLU A 140 21.67 18.96 -8.32
CA GLU A 140 22.85 19.79 -8.51
C GLU A 140 23.31 20.34 -7.17
N GLY A 141 24.64 20.43 -6.98
CA GLY A 141 25.22 20.99 -5.77
C GLY A 141 25.06 20.13 -4.53
N ARG A 142 24.80 20.76 -3.39
CA ARG A 142 24.68 20.09 -2.08
C ARG A 142 23.59 20.72 -1.23
N TYR A 143 23.14 19.99 -0.22
CA TYR A 143 22.37 20.54 0.89
C TYR A 143 23.31 21.26 1.86
N PHE A 144 22.79 22.09 2.75
CA PHE A 144 23.61 22.78 3.76
C PHE A 144 24.13 21.82 4.83
N SER A 145 25.30 22.12 5.34
CA SER A 145 26.00 21.34 6.36
C SER A 145 25.67 21.82 7.77
N THR A 146 26.10 21.06 8.76
CA THR A 146 26.02 21.48 10.19
C THR A 146 26.81 22.77 10.44
N GLU A 147 27.92 22.97 9.74
CA GLU A 147 28.71 24.20 9.84
C GLU A 147 27.94 25.40 9.26
N ASP A 148 27.27 25.24 8.10
CA ASP A 148 26.44 26.29 7.50
C ASP A 148 25.31 26.70 8.46
N ASP A 149 24.70 25.75 9.15
CA ASP A 149 23.61 25.99 10.12
C ASP A 149 24.12 26.67 11.40
N GLN A 150 25.20 26.16 12.01
CA GLN A 150 25.78 26.73 13.24
C GLN A 150 26.29 28.17 13.03
N GLN A 151 26.90 28.45 11.88
CA GLN A 151 27.34 29.78 11.53
C GLN A 151 26.20 30.69 11.06
N GLY A 152 25.03 30.13 10.80
CA GLY A 152 23.90 30.86 10.23
C GLY A 152 24.24 31.44 8.85
N ARG A 153 24.94 30.66 8.01
CA ARG A 153 25.27 31.05 6.64
C ARG A 153 24.01 31.24 5.80
N ARG A 154 24.00 32.31 5.02
CA ARG A 154 22.90 32.60 4.10
C ARG A 154 23.03 31.81 2.81
N VAL A 155 22.76 30.52 2.90
CA VAL A 155 22.74 29.57 1.79
C VAL A 155 21.33 29.02 1.58
N ALA A 156 21.00 28.73 0.32
CA ALA A 156 19.67 28.22 -0.04
C ALA A 156 19.76 26.94 -0.87
N PHE A 157 18.90 25.98 -0.56
CA PHE A 157 18.65 24.78 -1.35
C PHE A 157 17.24 24.85 -1.93
N LEU A 158 17.12 24.76 -3.26
CA LEU A 158 15.87 25.01 -3.96
C LEU A 158 15.11 23.72 -4.29
N GLY A 159 13.82 23.73 -4.06
CA GLY A 159 12.92 22.78 -4.68
C GLY A 159 12.86 22.96 -6.21
N THR A 160 12.56 21.90 -6.92
CA THR A 160 12.59 21.89 -8.39
C THR A 160 11.67 22.92 -9.03
N GLU A 161 10.45 23.08 -8.51
CA GLU A 161 9.49 24.06 -9.03
C GLU A 161 9.85 25.48 -8.59
N ALA A 162 10.34 25.66 -7.35
CA ALA A 162 10.87 26.94 -6.90
C ALA A 162 12.03 27.42 -7.78
N ARG A 163 12.94 26.52 -8.15
CA ARG A 163 14.03 26.81 -9.11
C ARG A 163 13.49 27.24 -10.46
N LYS A 164 12.48 26.54 -11.01
CA LYS A 164 11.86 26.89 -12.30
C LYS A 164 11.20 28.27 -12.27
N GLN A 165 10.47 28.57 -11.18
CA GLN A 165 9.81 29.87 -11.03
C GLN A 165 10.81 31.03 -10.93
N LEU A 166 11.91 30.83 -10.21
CA LEU A 166 12.91 31.92 -9.97
C LEU A 166 13.90 32.07 -11.12
N PHE A 167 14.35 30.97 -11.73
CA PHE A 167 15.47 31.01 -12.70
C PHE A 167 15.05 30.59 -14.11
N GLY A 168 13.87 29.98 -14.29
CA GLY A 168 13.41 29.51 -15.60
C GLY A 168 14.39 28.50 -16.21
N ARG A 169 15.05 28.88 -17.30
CA ARG A 169 16.07 28.07 -17.98
C ARG A 169 17.51 28.39 -17.55
N HIS A 170 17.72 29.44 -16.77
CA HIS A 170 19.05 29.85 -16.31
C HIS A 170 19.58 28.91 -15.23
N LYS A 171 20.89 28.85 -15.11
CA LYS A 171 21.55 28.09 -14.04
C LYS A 171 21.27 28.76 -12.69
N ALA A 172 20.90 27.99 -11.69
CA ALA A 172 20.62 28.51 -10.35
C ALA A 172 21.79 28.34 -9.39
N LEU A 173 22.60 27.29 -9.56
CA LEU A 173 23.70 26.97 -8.65
C LEU A 173 24.79 28.06 -8.68
N GLY A 174 25.15 28.58 -7.49
CA GLY A 174 26.12 29.66 -7.30
C GLY A 174 25.54 31.07 -7.50
N GLU A 175 24.29 31.20 -7.94
CA GLU A 175 23.62 32.49 -8.08
C GLU A 175 23.08 32.97 -6.73
N HIS A 176 22.82 34.28 -6.65
CA HIS A 176 22.26 34.89 -5.46
C HIS A 176 20.77 35.16 -5.63
N LEU A 177 20.04 34.98 -4.54
CA LEU A 177 18.64 35.37 -4.43
C LEU A 177 18.39 36.16 -3.16
N SER A 178 17.40 37.04 -3.21
CA SER A 178 16.96 37.82 -2.06
C SER A 178 15.73 37.19 -1.44
N ILE A 179 15.81 36.74 -0.18
CA ILE A 179 14.70 36.23 0.60
C ILE A 179 14.28 37.30 1.59
N ALA A 180 13.11 37.88 1.43
CA ALA A 180 12.60 38.99 2.24
C ALA A 180 13.59 40.16 2.40
N GLY A 181 14.44 40.39 1.39
CA GLY A 181 15.45 41.47 1.40
C GLY A 181 16.86 41.01 1.79
N PHE A 182 17.05 39.82 2.33
CA PHE A 182 18.36 39.27 2.70
C PHE A 182 18.97 38.48 1.55
N PRO A 183 20.27 38.63 1.23
CA PRO A 183 20.94 37.90 0.15
C PRO A 183 21.29 36.49 0.61
N TYR A 184 20.94 35.48 -0.22
CA TYR A 184 21.28 34.07 -0.02
C TYR A 184 21.95 33.52 -1.29
N GLU A 185 22.95 32.66 -1.13
CA GLU A 185 23.62 31.96 -2.23
C GLU A 185 22.94 30.62 -2.47
N VAL A 186 22.61 30.26 -3.70
CA VAL A 186 22.07 28.97 -4.08
C VAL A 186 23.18 27.94 -4.13
N ILE A 187 23.19 26.99 -3.17
CA ILE A 187 24.21 25.95 -3.06
C ILE A 187 23.74 24.57 -3.60
N GLY A 188 22.47 24.43 -3.92
CA GLY A 188 21.96 23.20 -4.53
C GLY A 188 20.51 23.30 -4.95
N VAL A 189 20.13 22.34 -5.78
CA VAL A 189 18.78 22.15 -6.30
C VAL A 189 18.36 20.71 -6.07
N MET A 190 17.12 20.51 -5.62
CA MET A 190 16.54 19.21 -5.34
C MET A 190 16.21 18.45 -6.63
N GLN A 191 16.34 17.12 -6.61
CA GLN A 191 15.80 16.26 -7.66
C GLN A 191 14.27 16.38 -7.73
N PRO A 192 13.66 16.20 -8.93
CA PRO A 192 12.21 16.10 -9.05
C PRO A 192 11.66 15.04 -8.10
N LYS A 193 10.65 15.42 -7.33
CA LYS A 193 10.02 14.54 -6.35
C LYS A 193 8.51 14.56 -6.56
N ASP A 194 7.92 13.39 -6.81
CA ASP A 194 6.48 13.23 -6.75
C ASP A 194 6.06 13.14 -5.28
N GLN A 195 5.24 14.07 -4.84
CA GLN A 195 4.76 14.15 -3.46
C GLN A 195 3.24 14.29 -3.47
N ASP A 196 2.58 13.38 -2.77
CA ASP A 196 1.13 13.21 -2.75
C ASP A 196 0.49 13.87 -1.51
N SER A 197 1.26 13.97 -0.42
CA SER A 197 0.83 14.60 0.82
C SER A 197 1.88 15.56 1.35
N ASP A 198 1.40 16.62 1.98
CA ASP A 198 2.22 17.62 2.65
C ASP A 198 1.52 18.12 3.92
N TYR A 199 2.25 18.79 4.78
CA TYR A 199 1.72 19.44 5.99
C TYR A 199 1.92 20.96 5.99
N ASP A 200 2.73 21.47 5.06
CA ASP A 200 3.08 22.90 4.95
C ASP A 200 3.45 23.29 3.51
N GLY A 201 2.99 22.54 2.52
CA GLY A 201 3.27 22.67 1.09
C GLY A 201 4.31 21.67 0.57
N ARG A 202 4.27 21.44 -0.77
CA ARG A 202 5.12 20.45 -1.41
C ARG A 202 6.60 20.87 -1.36
N ASP A 203 7.49 19.92 -1.08
CA ASP A 203 8.93 20.18 -0.99
C ASP A 203 9.52 20.78 -2.28
N VAL A 204 8.96 20.42 -3.44
CA VAL A 204 9.38 20.94 -4.75
C VAL A 204 9.13 22.45 -4.93
N ASP A 205 8.16 23.01 -4.19
CA ASP A 205 7.79 24.43 -4.27
C ASP A 205 8.50 25.30 -3.22
N LYS A 206 9.33 24.68 -2.35
CA LYS A 206 9.98 25.38 -1.22
C LYS A 206 11.38 25.85 -1.52
N VAL A 207 11.81 26.81 -0.73
CA VAL A 207 13.20 27.20 -0.54
C VAL A 207 13.63 26.78 0.85
N PHE A 208 14.67 25.94 0.95
CA PHE A 208 15.21 25.49 2.22
C PHE A 208 16.45 26.32 2.58
N VAL A 209 16.50 26.77 3.83
CA VAL A 209 17.62 27.53 4.38
C VAL A 209 18.05 26.94 5.73
N PRO A 210 19.29 27.16 6.19
CA PRO A 210 19.70 26.75 7.52
C PRO A 210 18.81 27.37 8.59
N TYR A 211 18.45 26.57 9.60
CA TYR A 211 17.63 27.00 10.73
C TYR A 211 18.20 28.25 11.43
N GLY A 212 19.54 28.26 11.66
CA GLY A 212 20.23 29.38 12.29
C GLY A 212 20.15 30.69 11.47
N ALA A 213 20.17 30.61 10.14
CA ALA A 213 19.99 31.78 9.28
C ALA A 213 18.55 32.30 9.33
N MET A 214 17.56 31.38 9.32
CA MET A 214 16.14 31.75 9.31
C MET A 214 15.69 32.45 10.58
N ILE A 215 16.16 32.02 11.76
CA ILE A 215 15.85 32.72 13.03
C ILE A 215 16.35 34.17 13.00
N LYS A 216 17.52 34.39 12.44
CA LYS A 216 18.14 35.74 12.38
C LYS A 216 17.43 36.64 11.41
N ASP A 217 17.13 36.15 10.19
CA ASP A 217 16.68 36.99 9.08
C ASP A 217 15.14 37.06 8.99
N LEU A 218 14.43 36.00 9.44
CA LEU A 218 12.99 35.84 9.33
C LEU A 218 12.36 35.45 10.69
N PRO A 219 12.58 36.24 11.78
CA PRO A 219 12.01 35.94 13.09
C PRO A 219 10.49 35.97 13.06
N ASN A 220 9.88 35.25 14.00
CA ASN A 220 8.46 35.33 14.21
C ASN A 220 8.00 36.74 14.60
N LYS A 221 6.79 37.11 14.15
CA LYS A 221 6.18 38.40 14.49
C LYS A 221 5.27 38.26 15.72
N PRO A 222 5.16 39.30 16.55
CA PRO A 222 4.19 39.29 17.66
C PRO A 222 2.79 38.89 17.19
N PRO A 223 2.02 38.14 17.99
CA PRO A 223 2.25 37.81 19.41
C PRO A 223 3.15 36.60 19.68
N MET A 224 3.74 35.96 18.65
CA MET A 224 4.65 34.81 18.81
C MET A 224 6.01 35.27 19.31
N PRO A 225 6.63 34.55 20.30
CA PRO A 225 8.02 34.78 20.66
C PRO A 225 8.96 34.62 19.44
N PRO A 226 10.01 35.44 19.32
CA PRO A 226 10.93 35.37 18.17
C PRO A 226 11.57 33.99 17.95
N GLU A 227 11.87 33.28 19.03
CA GLU A 227 12.51 31.94 19.03
C GLU A 227 11.51 30.78 18.92
N THR A 228 10.26 31.06 18.53
CA THR A 228 9.22 30.03 18.40
C THR A 228 9.54 29.12 17.22
N ILE A 229 9.42 27.83 17.45
CA ILE A 229 9.47 26.74 16.48
C ILE A 229 8.04 26.46 16.01
N ASP A 230 7.83 26.30 14.71
CA ASP A 230 6.49 26.03 14.16
C ASP A 230 6.07 24.58 14.38
N GLN A 231 6.99 23.63 14.23
CA GLN A 231 6.78 22.22 14.49
C GLN A 231 8.07 21.46 14.79
N PHE A 232 7.91 20.29 15.42
CA PHE A 232 8.97 19.30 15.52
C PHE A 232 8.72 18.15 14.55
N ILE A 233 9.77 17.73 13.86
CA ILE A 233 9.79 16.48 13.12
C ILE A 233 10.55 15.46 13.95
N VAL A 234 9.90 14.36 14.23
CA VAL A 234 10.38 13.35 15.17
C VAL A 234 10.53 12.01 14.46
N LYS A 235 11.67 11.37 14.65
CA LYS A 235 11.91 10.00 14.21
C LYS A 235 12.39 9.17 15.39
N ALA A 236 11.73 8.02 15.60
CA ALA A 236 12.15 7.05 16.61
C ALA A 236 13.32 6.19 16.12
N LYS A 237 14.10 5.62 17.03
CA LYS A 237 15.22 4.71 16.73
C LYS A 237 14.78 3.46 15.97
N SER A 238 13.53 3.01 16.19
CA SER A 238 12.93 1.90 15.46
C SER A 238 11.40 1.98 15.51
N LEU A 239 10.73 1.24 14.63
CA LEU A 239 9.26 1.13 14.62
C LEU A 239 8.71 0.52 15.92
N ALA A 240 9.50 -0.27 16.64
CA ALA A 240 9.09 -0.90 17.89
C ALA A 240 8.97 0.12 19.04
N VAL A 241 9.85 1.13 19.07
CA VAL A 241 9.87 2.17 20.11
C VAL A 241 9.25 3.50 19.65
N HIS A 242 8.56 3.49 18.50
CA HIS A 242 7.97 4.70 17.93
C HIS A 242 6.94 5.35 18.85
N GLU A 243 6.03 4.56 19.40
CA GLU A 243 5.02 5.06 20.34
C GLU A 243 5.65 5.56 21.65
N GLU A 244 6.69 4.88 22.14
CA GLU A 244 7.45 5.28 23.32
C GLU A 244 8.13 6.64 23.11
N CYS A 245 8.80 6.85 21.96
CA CYS A 245 9.40 8.12 21.58
C CYS A 245 8.38 9.28 21.62
N LEU A 246 7.18 9.08 21.03
CA LEU A 246 6.13 10.10 21.03
C LEU A 246 5.58 10.37 22.43
N GLN A 247 5.46 9.33 23.27
CA GLN A 247 5.01 9.49 24.65
C GLN A 247 6.06 10.19 25.52
N GLU A 248 7.35 9.87 25.38
CA GLU A 248 8.44 10.56 26.06
C GLU A 248 8.42 12.05 25.72
N MET A 249 8.35 12.37 24.43
CA MET A 249 8.27 13.75 23.96
C MET A 249 7.06 14.50 24.51
N LYS A 250 5.85 13.89 24.46
CA LYS A 250 4.65 14.51 25.02
C LYS A 250 4.75 14.76 26.52
N ARG A 251 5.31 13.81 27.30
CA ARG A 251 5.52 13.97 28.73
C ARG A 251 6.52 15.09 29.04
N ALA A 252 7.62 15.16 28.30
CA ALA A 252 8.61 16.21 28.45
C ALA A 252 8.01 17.59 28.15
N LEU A 253 7.32 17.76 27.03
CA LEU A 253 6.62 18.99 26.67
C LEU A 253 5.53 19.35 27.69
N ALA A 254 4.77 18.36 28.19
CA ALA A 254 3.75 18.57 29.22
C ALA A 254 4.34 19.09 30.52
N THR A 255 5.48 18.56 30.92
CA THR A 255 6.22 19.02 32.12
C THR A 255 6.74 20.44 31.95
N MET A 256 7.31 20.78 30.79
CA MET A 256 7.86 22.11 30.52
C MET A 256 6.76 23.19 30.39
N HIS A 257 5.63 22.84 29.81
CA HIS A 257 4.57 23.80 29.50
C HIS A 257 3.32 23.68 30.41
N GLY A 258 3.33 22.81 31.41
CA GLY A 258 2.27 22.67 32.40
C GLY A 258 0.91 22.25 31.80
N PHE A 259 0.89 21.27 30.88
CA PHE A 259 -0.35 20.70 30.35
C PHE A 259 -0.43 19.19 30.66
N ASP A 260 -1.63 18.61 30.54
CA ASP A 260 -1.83 17.18 30.75
C ASP A 260 -1.24 16.38 29.57
N PRO A 261 -0.35 15.41 29.77
CA PRO A 261 0.16 14.57 28.68
C PRO A 261 -0.93 13.82 27.89
N ALA A 262 -2.11 13.60 28.45
CA ALA A 262 -3.26 13.01 27.79
C ALA A 262 -4.00 13.99 26.89
N ASP A 263 -3.73 15.29 27.00
CA ASP A 263 -4.36 16.34 26.17
C ASP A 263 -3.85 16.25 24.72
N LYS A 264 -4.72 15.77 23.83
CA LYS A 264 -4.39 15.60 22.40
C LYS A 264 -4.33 16.93 21.65
N GLU A 265 -5.06 17.94 22.13
CA GLU A 265 -5.14 19.25 21.51
C GLU A 265 -3.95 20.14 21.87
N ALA A 266 -3.28 19.86 22.98
CA ALA A 266 -2.11 20.60 23.42
C ALA A 266 -0.88 20.35 22.50
N ALA A 267 -0.72 19.12 22.03
CA ALA A 267 0.35 18.72 21.12
C ALA A 267 -0.21 17.83 20.00
N PRO A 268 -0.99 18.40 19.06
CA PRO A 268 -1.51 17.65 17.94
C PRO A 268 -0.35 17.03 17.16
N THR A 269 -0.54 15.77 16.80
CA THR A 269 0.54 14.97 16.20
C THR A 269 0.01 14.28 14.95
N TRP A 270 0.69 14.50 13.83
CA TRP A 270 0.51 13.70 12.63
C TRP A 270 1.56 12.60 12.61
N ASP A 271 1.09 11.39 12.78
CA ASP A 271 1.93 10.19 12.89
C ASP A 271 1.81 9.37 11.60
N THR A 272 2.82 9.48 10.74
CA THR A 272 2.85 8.76 9.45
C THR A 272 2.94 7.24 9.63
N VAL A 273 3.52 6.77 10.76
CA VAL A 273 3.60 5.33 11.08
C VAL A 273 2.22 4.78 11.39
N LYS A 274 1.45 5.52 12.19
CA LYS A 274 0.08 5.14 12.54
C LYS A 274 -0.84 5.15 11.31
N GLU A 275 -0.72 6.17 10.46
CA GLU A 275 -1.46 6.22 9.19
C GLU A 275 -1.10 5.05 8.27
N SER A 276 0.20 4.81 8.06
CA SER A 276 0.68 3.70 7.24
C SER A 276 0.19 2.34 7.75
N ARG A 277 0.18 2.12 9.08
CA ARG A 277 -0.41 0.92 9.70
C ARG A 277 -1.92 0.84 9.48
N GLY A 278 -2.61 1.96 9.57
CA GLY A 278 -4.05 2.07 9.29
C GLY A 278 -4.37 1.67 7.85
N PHE A 279 -3.66 2.23 6.89
CA PHE A 279 -3.79 1.87 5.47
C PHE A 279 -3.45 0.40 5.20
N ALA A 280 -2.36 -0.11 5.80
CA ALA A 280 -2.00 -1.52 5.66
C ALA A 280 -3.07 -2.46 6.24
N SER A 281 -3.67 -2.11 7.38
CA SER A 281 -4.77 -2.87 7.99
C SER A 281 -6.01 -2.86 7.11
N MET A 282 -6.38 -1.69 6.55
CA MET A 282 -7.50 -1.55 5.62
C MET A 282 -7.26 -2.37 4.34
N ALA A 283 -6.05 -2.28 3.75
CA ALA A 283 -5.68 -3.06 2.57
C ALA A 283 -5.75 -4.57 2.82
N ASN A 284 -5.27 -5.03 3.99
CA ASN A 284 -5.38 -6.42 4.39
C ASN A 284 -6.84 -6.85 4.59
N GLY A 285 -7.67 -6.03 5.24
CA GLY A 285 -9.10 -6.29 5.38
C GLY A 285 -9.80 -6.43 4.02
N MET A 286 -9.51 -5.53 3.10
CA MET A 286 -10.02 -5.58 1.73
C MET A 286 -9.55 -6.84 0.98
N LYS A 287 -8.27 -7.21 1.11
CA LYS A 287 -7.70 -8.44 0.53
C LYS A 287 -8.43 -9.69 1.04
N TYR A 288 -8.68 -9.81 2.34
CA TYR A 288 -9.42 -10.94 2.93
C TYR A 288 -10.87 -10.95 2.48
N PHE A 289 -11.55 -9.82 2.46
CA PHE A 289 -12.92 -9.71 1.99
C PHE A 289 -13.06 -10.13 0.53
N LEU A 290 -12.24 -9.58 -0.34
CA LEU A 290 -12.26 -9.90 -1.77
C LEU A 290 -11.82 -11.36 -2.03
N GLY A 291 -10.86 -11.86 -1.27
CA GLY A 291 -10.46 -13.26 -1.30
C GLY A 291 -11.62 -14.20 -0.93
N ALA A 292 -12.37 -13.88 0.12
CA ALA A 292 -13.55 -14.66 0.53
C ALA A 292 -14.63 -14.66 -0.56
N MET A 293 -14.90 -13.53 -1.22
CA MET A 293 -15.80 -13.46 -2.38
C MET A 293 -15.35 -14.36 -3.53
N GLY A 294 -14.04 -14.38 -3.81
CA GLY A 294 -13.46 -15.28 -4.80
C GLY A 294 -13.65 -16.75 -4.45
N VAL A 295 -13.48 -17.13 -3.17
CA VAL A 295 -13.74 -18.49 -2.68
C VAL A 295 -15.22 -18.87 -2.87
N VAL A 296 -16.15 -17.98 -2.51
CA VAL A 296 -17.59 -18.22 -2.72
C VAL A 296 -17.90 -18.45 -4.21
N THR A 297 -17.32 -17.63 -5.09
CA THR A 297 -17.49 -17.77 -6.54
C THR A 297 -16.95 -19.12 -7.03
N LEU A 298 -15.79 -19.55 -6.52
CA LEU A 298 -15.19 -20.84 -6.86
C LEU A 298 -16.05 -22.02 -6.36
N LEU A 299 -16.63 -21.93 -5.17
CA LEU A 299 -17.56 -22.93 -4.63
C LEU A 299 -18.83 -23.04 -5.47
N LEU A 300 -19.39 -21.92 -5.92
CA LEU A 300 -20.54 -21.92 -6.85
C LEU A 300 -20.19 -22.60 -8.18
N GLY A 301 -18.99 -22.33 -8.72
CA GLY A 301 -18.48 -23.06 -9.89
C GLY A 301 -18.36 -24.57 -9.65
N GLY A 302 -17.91 -24.95 -8.44
CA GLY A 302 -17.85 -26.36 -8.00
C GLY A 302 -19.21 -27.04 -7.94
N ILE A 303 -20.21 -26.36 -7.40
CA ILE A 303 -21.62 -26.87 -7.39
C ILE A 303 -22.12 -27.03 -8.82
N GLY A 304 -21.81 -26.07 -9.70
CA GLY A 304 -22.12 -26.17 -11.11
C GLY A 304 -21.49 -27.41 -11.77
N THR A 305 -20.20 -27.68 -11.47
CA THR A 305 -19.49 -28.87 -11.95
C THR A 305 -20.15 -30.16 -11.43
N MET A 306 -20.48 -30.21 -10.14
CA MET A 306 -21.16 -31.34 -9.53
C MET A 306 -22.50 -31.65 -10.22
N ASN A 307 -23.30 -30.61 -10.51
CA ASN A 307 -24.60 -30.79 -11.19
C ASN A 307 -24.41 -31.30 -12.61
N VAL A 308 -23.41 -30.80 -13.36
CA VAL A 308 -23.11 -31.29 -14.70
C VAL A 308 -22.68 -32.76 -14.69
N MET A 309 -21.84 -33.13 -13.72
CA MET A 309 -21.37 -34.51 -13.60
C MET A 309 -22.49 -35.48 -13.19
N LEU A 310 -23.44 -35.04 -12.34
CA LEU A 310 -24.63 -35.85 -12.00
C LEU A 310 -25.49 -36.14 -13.23
N VAL A 311 -25.67 -35.17 -14.11
CA VAL A 311 -26.39 -35.36 -15.36
C VAL A 311 -25.63 -36.33 -16.27
N ALA A 312 -24.31 -36.14 -16.41
CA ALA A 312 -23.45 -37.02 -17.21
C ALA A 312 -23.50 -38.48 -16.72
N VAL A 313 -23.53 -38.71 -15.39
CA VAL A 313 -23.73 -40.07 -14.80
C VAL A 313 -25.08 -40.66 -15.24
N ARG A 314 -26.15 -39.86 -15.19
CA ARG A 314 -27.49 -40.33 -15.61
C ARG A 314 -27.54 -40.69 -17.11
N GLU A 315 -27.01 -39.84 -17.96
CA GLU A 315 -26.97 -40.05 -19.41
C GLU A 315 -26.13 -41.28 -19.81
N ARG A 316 -25.12 -41.66 -18.99
CA ARG A 316 -24.20 -42.76 -19.24
C ARG A 316 -24.50 -44.00 -18.36
N THR A 317 -25.63 -44.07 -17.68
CA THR A 317 -25.96 -45.17 -16.76
C THR A 317 -25.83 -46.55 -17.43
N ARG A 318 -26.30 -46.70 -18.68
CA ARG A 318 -26.19 -47.94 -19.47
C ARG A 318 -24.74 -48.30 -19.82
N GLU A 319 -23.91 -47.34 -20.17
CA GLU A 319 -22.47 -47.55 -20.44
C GLU A 319 -21.74 -48.00 -19.20
N ILE A 320 -22.03 -47.37 -18.03
CA ILE A 320 -21.46 -47.72 -16.74
C ILE A 320 -21.88 -49.18 -16.38
N GLY A 321 -23.18 -49.50 -16.55
CA GLY A 321 -23.68 -50.85 -16.30
C GLY A 321 -23.00 -51.90 -17.18
N LEU A 322 -22.79 -51.60 -18.47
CA LEU A 322 -22.08 -52.49 -19.40
C LEU A 322 -20.62 -52.70 -18.97
N ARG A 323 -19.92 -51.66 -18.61
CA ARG A 323 -18.53 -51.75 -18.12
C ARG A 323 -18.43 -52.61 -16.86
N MET A 324 -19.36 -52.43 -15.93
CA MET A 324 -19.41 -53.23 -14.69
C MET A 324 -19.80 -54.68 -14.97
N ALA A 325 -20.70 -54.97 -15.93
CA ALA A 325 -21.07 -56.32 -16.35
C ALA A 325 -19.89 -57.08 -17.00
N VAL A 326 -18.98 -56.38 -17.67
CA VAL A 326 -17.76 -56.94 -18.29
C VAL A 326 -16.59 -57.01 -17.29
N GLY A 327 -16.82 -56.62 -16.01
CA GLY A 327 -15.86 -56.85 -14.93
C GLY A 327 -15.18 -55.63 -14.38
N ALA A 328 -15.58 -54.40 -14.76
CA ALA A 328 -15.03 -53.18 -14.16
C ALA A 328 -15.42 -53.09 -12.68
N THR A 329 -14.46 -52.78 -11.83
CA THR A 329 -14.68 -52.60 -10.39
C THR A 329 -15.31 -51.26 -10.08
N ARG A 330 -16.06 -51.17 -8.96
CA ARG A 330 -16.62 -49.88 -8.47
C ARG A 330 -15.56 -48.82 -8.30
N ARG A 331 -14.34 -49.22 -7.89
CA ARG A 331 -13.21 -48.31 -7.73
C ARG A 331 -12.71 -47.71 -9.08
N GLU A 332 -12.73 -48.49 -10.14
CA GLU A 332 -12.35 -48.02 -11.47
C GLU A 332 -13.37 -47.01 -12.02
N ILE A 333 -14.68 -47.26 -11.82
CA ILE A 333 -15.72 -46.32 -12.21
C ILE A 333 -15.60 -45.02 -11.40
N LEU A 334 -15.41 -45.13 -10.08
CA LEU A 334 -15.20 -43.94 -9.23
C LEU A 334 -14.00 -43.11 -9.68
N LEU A 335 -12.88 -43.78 -9.94
CA LEU A 335 -11.64 -43.13 -10.37
C LEU A 335 -11.80 -42.47 -11.73
N MET A 336 -12.53 -43.03 -12.66
CA MET A 336 -12.84 -42.48 -13.97
C MET A 336 -13.56 -41.13 -13.86
N PHE A 337 -14.67 -41.07 -13.12
CA PHE A 337 -15.42 -39.83 -12.92
C PHE A 337 -14.64 -38.79 -12.10
N PHE A 338 -13.84 -39.26 -11.16
CA PHE A 338 -12.94 -38.37 -10.39
C PHE A 338 -11.91 -37.70 -11.28
N LEU A 339 -11.22 -38.47 -12.15
CA LEU A 339 -10.25 -37.94 -13.10
C LEU A 339 -10.89 -36.97 -14.12
N GLU A 340 -12.11 -37.32 -14.61
CA GLU A 340 -12.85 -36.45 -15.51
C GLU A 340 -13.14 -35.08 -14.87
N THR A 341 -13.63 -35.06 -13.63
CA THR A 341 -13.86 -33.82 -12.88
C THR A 341 -12.56 -33.06 -12.65
N PHE A 342 -11.47 -33.77 -12.32
CA PHE A 342 -10.15 -33.20 -12.08
C PHE A 342 -9.62 -32.46 -13.32
N VAL A 343 -9.76 -33.07 -14.49
CA VAL A 343 -9.37 -32.45 -15.78
C VAL A 343 -10.17 -31.17 -16.04
N ILE A 344 -11.50 -31.20 -15.80
CA ILE A 344 -12.35 -30.02 -15.97
C ILE A 344 -11.91 -28.88 -15.04
N VAL A 345 -11.76 -29.18 -13.75
CA VAL A 345 -11.46 -28.18 -12.72
C VAL A 345 -10.07 -27.56 -12.93
N PHE A 346 -9.04 -28.39 -13.11
CA PHE A 346 -7.69 -27.90 -13.31
C PHE A 346 -7.48 -27.28 -14.70
N GLY A 347 -8.13 -27.79 -15.74
CA GLY A 347 -8.14 -27.15 -17.05
C GLY A 347 -8.77 -25.77 -17.01
N SER A 348 -9.90 -25.61 -16.33
CA SER A 348 -10.55 -24.32 -16.12
C SER A 348 -9.66 -23.37 -15.30
N GLY A 349 -9.03 -23.91 -14.24
CA GLY A 349 -8.11 -23.16 -13.39
C GLY A 349 -6.90 -22.64 -14.16
N ALA A 350 -6.30 -23.48 -15.03
CA ALA A 350 -5.17 -23.09 -15.87
C ALA A 350 -5.53 -21.96 -16.85
N ILE A 351 -6.72 -22.05 -17.48
CA ILE A 351 -7.23 -20.99 -18.37
C ILE A 351 -7.46 -19.71 -17.59
N GLY A 352 -8.12 -19.77 -16.42
CA GLY A 352 -8.36 -18.61 -15.56
C GLY A 352 -7.06 -17.96 -15.09
N PHE A 353 -6.09 -18.76 -14.70
CA PHE A 353 -4.78 -18.29 -14.25
C PHE A 353 -4.00 -17.61 -15.37
N ALA A 354 -3.93 -18.22 -16.56
CA ALA A 354 -3.28 -17.63 -17.73
C ALA A 354 -3.93 -16.30 -18.13
N PHE A 355 -5.26 -16.24 -18.13
CA PHE A 355 -6.00 -15.01 -18.40
C PHE A 355 -5.73 -13.91 -17.36
N ALA A 356 -5.75 -14.25 -16.05
CA ALA A 356 -5.48 -13.31 -14.99
C ALA A 356 -4.06 -12.73 -15.08
N HIS A 357 -3.05 -13.55 -15.34
CA HIS A 357 -1.66 -13.12 -15.54
C HIS A 357 -1.50 -12.26 -16.79
N GLY A 358 -2.14 -12.64 -17.88
CA GLY A 358 -2.19 -11.84 -19.11
C GLY A 358 -2.77 -10.45 -18.84
N LEU A 359 -3.89 -10.38 -18.10
CA LEU A 359 -4.52 -9.12 -17.72
C LEU A 359 -3.64 -8.29 -16.79
N CYS A 360 -2.99 -8.91 -15.79
CA CYS A 360 -2.02 -8.22 -14.94
C CYS A 360 -0.89 -7.58 -15.77
N THR A 361 -0.33 -8.31 -16.74
CA THR A 361 0.75 -7.78 -17.60
C THR A 361 0.29 -6.63 -18.49
N VAL A 362 -0.94 -6.67 -19.00
CA VAL A 362 -1.52 -5.59 -19.83
C VAL A 362 -1.80 -4.36 -18.98
N VAL A 363 -2.45 -4.53 -17.82
CA VAL A 363 -2.79 -3.44 -16.92
C VAL A 363 -1.52 -2.73 -16.42
N ASN A 364 -0.46 -3.48 -16.08
CA ASN A 364 0.81 -2.92 -15.60
C ASN A 364 1.61 -2.12 -16.65
N LYS A 365 1.19 -2.15 -17.93
CA LYS A 365 1.76 -1.26 -18.96
C LYS A 365 1.11 0.12 -18.99
N LEU A 366 -0.02 0.30 -18.31
CA LEU A 366 -0.69 1.60 -18.21
C LEU A 366 0.01 2.49 -17.18
N PRO A 367 -0.02 3.81 -17.32
CA PRO A 367 0.48 4.71 -16.28
C PRO A 367 -0.36 4.54 -15.01
N MET A 368 0.29 4.13 -13.92
CA MET A 368 -0.37 3.89 -12.64
C MET A 368 -0.28 5.12 -11.74
N PRO A 369 -1.32 5.39 -10.94
CA PRO A 369 -1.24 6.40 -9.88
C PRO A 369 -0.14 6.06 -8.86
N MET A 370 0.44 7.07 -8.24
CA MET A 370 1.56 6.91 -7.29
C MET A 370 1.25 5.96 -6.12
N TYR A 371 0.00 5.96 -5.65
CA TYR A 371 -0.48 5.13 -4.55
C TYR A 371 -0.85 3.70 -4.95
N PHE A 372 -0.68 3.32 -6.22
CA PHE A 372 -0.98 1.98 -6.73
C PHE A 372 0.15 1.46 -7.62
N ALA A 373 0.87 0.44 -7.15
CA ALA A 373 2.02 -0.11 -7.86
C ALA A 373 1.68 -1.07 -9.01
N GLY A 374 0.40 -1.12 -9.42
CA GLY A 374 -0.09 -2.06 -10.41
C GLY A 374 -0.61 -3.38 -9.80
N LEU A 375 -0.88 -4.37 -10.63
CA LEU A 375 -1.37 -5.69 -10.22
C LEU A 375 -0.19 -6.61 -9.92
N ILE A 376 0.09 -6.87 -8.63
CA ILE A 376 1.22 -7.70 -8.20
C ILE A 376 0.72 -9.12 -7.92
N ALA A 377 0.83 -10.00 -8.92
CA ALA A 377 0.50 -11.42 -8.75
C ALA A 377 1.64 -12.15 -8.05
N THR A 378 1.44 -12.51 -6.78
CA THR A 378 2.44 -13.24 -5.99
C THR A 378 2.28 -14.75 -6.14
N TRP A 379 3.37 -15.52 -6.05
CA TRP A 379 3.34 -16.98 -6.16
C TRP A 379 2.50 -17.64 -5.04
N GLN A 380 2.40 -17.00 -3.86
CA GLN A 380 1.56 -17.48 -2.75
C GLN A 380 0.08 -17.58 -3.15
N VAL A 381 -0.41 -16.60 -3.92
CA VAL A 381 -1.78 -16.61 -4.45
C VAL A 381 -2.00 -17.79 -5.39
N SER A 382 -1.01 -18.09 -6.24
CA SER A 382 -1.06 -19.24 -7.14
C SER A 382 -1.18 -20.55 -6.38
N VAL A 383 -0.40 -20.73 -5.30
CA VAL A 383 -0.48 -21.92 -4.44
C VAL A 383 -1.85 -22.02 -3.77
N VAL A 384 -2.37 -20.92 -3.21
CA VAL A 384 -3.70 -20.90 -2.61
C VAL A 384 -4.78 -21.27 -3.63
N CYS A 385 -4.72 -20.74 -4.84
CA CYS A 385 -5.66 -21.10 -5.91
C CYS A 385 -5.58 -22.59 -6.28
N ILE A 386 -4.38 -23.18 -6.38
CA ILE A 386 -4.19 -24.60 -6.68
C ILE A 386 -4.80 -25.47 -5.57
N VAL A 387 -4.57 -25.13 -4.31
CA VAL A 387 -5.14 -25.86 -3.17
C VAL A 387 -6.68 -25.76 -3.16
N LEU A 388 -7.23 -24.57 -3.36
CA LEU A 388 -8.67 -24.36 -3.43
C LEU A 388 -9.30 -25.12 -4.59
N LEU A 389 -8.68 -25.11 -5.78
CA LEU A 389 -9.12 -25.91 -6.92
C LEU A 389 -9.10 -27.40 -6.62
N GLY A 390 -8.06 -27.89 -5.95
CA GLY A 390 -7.97 -29.28 -5.51
C GLY A 390 -9.12 -29.67 -4.58
N LEU A 391 -9.43 -28.83 -3.59
CA LEU A 391 -10.56 -29.03 -2.68
C LEU A 391 -11.91 -29.01 -3.41
N VAL A 392 -12.11 -28.06 -4.31
CA VAL A 392 -13.32 -27.96 -5.14
C VAL A 392 -13.46 -29.19 -6.04
N ALA A 393 -12.37 -29.63 -6.69
CA ALA A 393 -12.39 -30.85 -7.50
C ALA A 393 -12.78 -32.08 -6.69
N LEU A 394 -12.20 -32.25 -5.49
CA LEU A 394 -12.50 -33.32 -4.59
C LEU A 394 -13.97 -33.33 -4.19
N CYS A 395 -14.47 -32.19 -3.68
CA CYS A 395 -15.87 -32.07 -3.22
C CYS A 395 -16.88 -32.26 -4.36
N SER A 396 -16.60 -31.66 -5.53
CA SER A 396 -17.50 -31.70 -6.70
C SER A 396 -17.54 -33.08 -7.37
N ALA A 397 -16.43 -33.84 -7.30
CA ALA A 397 -16.34 -35.17 -7.89
C ALA A 397 -16.93 -36.26 -7.00
N MET A 398 -16.81 -36.11 -5.67
CA MET A 398 -17.09 -37.20 -4.72
C MET A 398 -18.53 -37.75 -4.80
N TYR A 399 -19.53 -36.87 -4.84
CA TYR A 399 -20.91 -37.25 -4.90
C TYR A 399 -21.33 -37.89 -6.23
N PRO A 400 -21.02 -37.27 -7.42
CA PRO A 400 -21.32 -37.91 -8.71
C PRO A 400 -20.57 -39.23 -8.92
N ALA A 401 -19.31 -39.32 -8.56
CA ALA A 401 -18.52 -40.53 -8.70
C ALA A 401 -19.02 -41.67 -7.83
N SER A 402 -19.44 -41.39 -6.59
CA SER A 402 -20.05 -42.39 -5.71
C SER A 402 -21.41 -42.91 -6.25
N ARG A 403 -22.21 -42.03 -6.83
CA ARG A 403 -23.46 -42.40 -7.49
C ARG A 403 -23.22 -43.29 -8.70
N ALA A 404 -22.23 -42.97 -9.53
CA ALA A 404 -21.82 -43.78 -10.70
C ALA A 404 -21.36 -45.19 -10.25
N ALA A 405 -20.54 -45.28 -9.20
CA ALA A 405 -20.02 -46.55 -8.68
C ALA A 405 -21.09 -47.41 -7.97
N SER A 406 -22.26 -46.84 -7.60
CA SER A 406 -23.36 -47.53 -6.95
C SER A 406 -24.43 -48.03 -7.93
N VAL A 407 -24.28 -47.85 -9.23
CA VAL A 407 -25.21 -48.30 -10.26
C VAL A 407 -25.26 -49.84 -10.26
N ASP A 408 -26.48 -50.42 -10.25
CA ASP A 408 -26.67 -51.87 -10.40
C ASP A 408 -26.58 -52.20 -11.90
N PRO A 409 -25.65 -53.12 -12.30
CA PRO A 409 -25.51 -53.52 -13.71
C PRO A 409 -26.79 -54.08 -14.35
N ILE A 410 -27.62 -54.81 -13.54
CA ILE A 410 -28.85 -55.42 -14.02
C ILE A 410 -29.90 -54.36 -14.31
N GLU A 411 -30.08 -53.39 -13.39
CA GLU A 411 -31.01 -52.29 -13.59
C GLU A 411 -30.56 -51.37 -14.71
N ALA A 412 -29.26 -51.07 -14.79
CA ALA A 412 -28.70 -50.21 -15.83
C ALA A 412 -28.89 -50.76 -17.26
N LEU A 413 -28.88 -52.08 -17.43
CA LEU A 413 -29.11 -52.73 -18.73
C LEU A 413 -30.60 -52.83 -19.08
N ARG A 414 -31.49 -52.82 -18.06
CA ARG A 414 -32.95 -52.75 -18.22
C ARG A 414 -33.46 -51.32 -18.46
N TRP A 415 -32.63 -50.32 -18.25
CA TRP A 415 -33.00 -48.92 -18.44
C TRP A 415 -33.28 -48.66 -19.92
N GLU A 416 -34.53 -48.79 -20.30
CA GLU A 416 -35.04 -48.23 -21.53
C GLU A 416 -35.04 -46.70 -21.33
N ALA A 417 -34.42 -45.97 -22.26
CA ALA A 417 -34.47 -44.51 -22.28
C ALA A 417 -35.96 -44.12 -22.40
N GLY A 418 -36.57 -43.96 -21.21
CA GLY A 418 -37.94 -43.45 -21.13
C GLY A 418 -38.00 -42.05 -21.73
N GLY A 419 -38.91 -41.86 -22.62
CA GLY A 419 -39.20 -40.80 -23.54
C GLY A 419 -39.02 -39.35 -23.07
#